data_fcaf1bc5ec4db2c2dc2d572960344051
#
_entry.id   fcaf1bc5ec4db2c2dc2d572960344051
#
_cell.length_a   1.000
_cell.length_b   1.000
_cell.length_c   1.000
_cell.angle_alpha   90.00
_cell.angle_beta   90.00
_cell.angle_gamma   90.00
#
_symmetry.space_group_name_H-M   'P 1'
#
loop_
_entity.id
_entity.type
_entity.pdbx_description
1 polymer ?
#
loop_
_entity_poly.entity_id
_entity_poly.type
_entity_poly.pdbx_seq_one_letter_code
_entity_poly.pdbx_strand_id
1 'polypeptide(L)'
;MDARHQALWVCSGNIGFTTVPQTPSALKRYDLATGAPRASYAMPDAGYCNDLAQDARGNIYVTDSLHPRVLRFTPGAAALTVWKEDPALAGPGPYKGLNGIAIDSGRNVYVSLVAAASYLLRIDLGTDGRAGGVTRIEAPRVMKNVDAIRAWKPGRLVLFESNAFGDGPYGGQVTVARADGAKLALQTVVAGLNDPSSGAVLGDRVYFIESKYPLLTQRKDSDAAVPLGVPFDIQSRALPPD
;
A
#
# COMPACT_ATOMS: atom_id res chain seq x y z
N MET A 1 -2.71 10.66 -6.30
CA MET A 1 -3.03 12.01 -6.83
C MET A 1 -3.93 11.86 -8.04
N ASP A 2 -5.04 12.57 -8.09
CA ASP A 2 -6.00 12.58 -9.20
C ASP A 2 -6.01 13.98 -9.82
N ALA A 3 -5.12 14.19 -10.79
CA ALA A 3 -4.98 15.49 -11.45
C ALA A 3 -6.23 15.86 -12.28
N ARG A 4 -6.97 14.87 -12.82
CA ARG A 4 -8.19 15.11 -13.59
C ARG A 4 -9.29 15.75 -12.74
N HIS A 5 -9.44 15.29 -11.50
CA HIS A 5 -10.46 15.78 -10.58
C HIS A 5 -9.90 16.74 -9.51
N GLN A 6 -8.66 17.21 -9.70
CA GLN A 6 -7.95 18.10 -8.78
C GLN A 6 -8.06 17.61 -7.31
N ALA A 7 -7.80 16.32 -7.10
CA ALA A 7 -7.97 15.67 -5.80
C ALA A 7 -6.71 14.96 -5.32
N LEU A 8 -6.43 15.11 -4.03
CA LEU A 8 -5.51 14.26 -3.29
C LEU A 8 -6.35 13.29 -2.44
N TRP A 9 -6.19 12.00 -2.67
CA TRP A 9 -6.82 10.94 -1.90
C TRP A 9 -5.84 10.41 -0.86
N VAL A 10 -6.33 10.21 0.35
CA VAL A 10 -5.50 9.80 1.51
C VAL A 10 -6.25 8.77 2.33
N CYS A 11 -5.63 7.63 2.62
CA CYS A 11 -6.03 6.75 3.71
C CYS A 11 -5.67 7.41 5.04
N SER A 12 -6.63 7.51 5.94
CA SER A 12 -6.45 8.06 7.28
C SER A 12 -6.88 7.03 8.31
N GLY A 13 -5.96 6.64 9.15
CA GLY A 13 -6.21 5.67 10.24
C GLY A 13 -5.32 5.98 11.42
N ASN A 14 -5.63 5.35 12.56
CA ASN A 14 -4.85 5.44 13.79
C ASN A 14 -4.49 4.04 14.25
N ILE A 15 -3.20 3.78 14.37
CA ILE A 15 -2.64 2.51 14.84
C ILE A 15 -2.24 2.53 16.31
N GLY A 16 -2.69 3.54 17.07
CA GLY A 16 -2.48 3.64 18.51
C GLY A 16 -1.20 4.34 18.95
N PHE A 17 -0.43 4.94 18.05
CA PHE A 17 0.81 5.66 18.37
C PHE A 17 0.66 7.19 18.37
N THR A 18 -0.55 7.68 18.54
CA THR A 18 -0.82 9.12 18.53
C THR A 18 -1.55 9.55 19.78
N THR A 19 -1.35 10.80 20.20
CA THR A 19 -2.09 11.47 21.28
C THR A 19 -3.35 12.19 20.78
N VAL A 20 -3.58 12.22 19.47
CA VAL A 20 -4.79 12.79 18.89
C VAL A 20 -5.98 11.86 19.16
N PRO A 21 -7.18 12.41 19.50
CA PRO A 21 -8.37 11.60 19.68
C PRO A 21 -8.60 10.67 18.48
N GLN A 22 -8.95 9.40 18.79
CA GLN A 22 -9.20 8.41 17.74
C GLN A 22 -10.45 8.79 16.95
N THR A 23 -10.31 8.78 15.63
CA THR A 23 -11.43 8.90 14.70
C THR A 23 -11.52 7.62 13.87
N PRO A 24 -12.71 7.23 13.39
CA PRO A 24 -12.84 6.10 12.49
C PRO A 24 -11.90 6.22 11.29
N SER A 25 -11.29 5.10 10.89
CA SER A 25 -10.48 5.07 9.68
C SER A 25 -11.31 5.42 8.45
N ALA A 26 -10.74 6.18 7.53
CA ALA A 26 -11.47 6.75 6.42
C ALA A 26 -10.60 6.96 5.18
N LEU A 27 -11.23 6.91 4.01
CA LEU A 27 -10.71 7.49 2.79
C LEU A 27 -11.06 8.98 2.77
N LYS A 28 -10.06 9.84 2.74
CA LYS A 28 -10.22 11.30 2.72
C LYS A 28 -9.87 11.88 1.37
N ARG A 29 -10.60 12.92 1.00
CA ARG A 29 -10.35 13.71 -0.21
C ARG A 29 -9.99 15.14 0.16
N TYR A 30 -8.92 15.64 -0.43
CA TYR A 30 -8.47 17.01 -0.32
C TYR A 30 -8.41 17.67 -1.70
N ASP A 31 -8.53 18.97 -1.72
CA ASP A 31 -8.25 19.77 -2.91
C ASP A 31 -6.75 19.72 -3.20
N LEU A 32 -6.38 19.43 -4.45
CA LEU A 32 -4.99 19.20 -4.81
C LEU A 32 -4.16 20.49 -4.79
N ALA A 33 -4.76 21.62 -5.11
CA ALA A 33 -4.05 22.90 -5.19
C ALA A 33 -3.90 23.57 -3.82
N THR A 34 -4.94 23.48 -2.99
CA THR A 34 -5.01 24.22 -1.72
C THR A 34 -4.78 23.35 -0.48
N GLY A 35 -4.85 22.02 -0.60
CA GLY A 35 -4.83 21.12 0.54
C GLY A 35 -6.10 21.15 1.40
N ALA A 36 -7.12 21.92 1.02
CA ALA A 36 -8.36 22.02 1.79
C ALA A 36 -9.11 20.69 1.83
N PRO A 37 -9.65 20.27 3.00
CA PRO A 37 -10.46 19.06 3.10
C PRO A 37 -11.75 19.21 2.30
N ARG A 38 -12.13 18.17 1.54
CA ARG A 38 -13.32 18.15 0.69
C ARG A 38 -14.34 17.11 1.12
N ALA A 39 -13.88 15.91 1.51
CA ALA A 39 -14.74 14.82 1.93
C ALA A 39 -14.00 13.80 2.80
N SER A 40 -14.77 13.05 3.59
CA SER A 40 -14.29 11.91 4.37
C SER A 40 -15.32 10.78 4.29
N TYR A 41 -14.87 9.60 3.87
CA TYR A 41 -15.67 8.39 3.70
C TYR A 41 -15.17 7.35 4.70
N ALA A 42 -15.96 7.10 5.75
CA ALA A 42 -15.60 6.13 6.78
C ALA A 42 -15.44 4.72 6.19
N MET A 43 -14.49 3.96 6.70
CA MET A 43 -14.40 2.54 6.39
C MET A 43 -15.62 1.82 7.00
N PRO A 44 -16.33 0.97 6.24
CA PRO A 44 -17.44 0.19 6.80
C PRO A 44 -16.92 -0.82 7.84
N ASP A 45 -17.79 -1.21 8.76
CA ASP A 45 -17.54 -2.25 9.78
C ASP A 45 -16.26 -2.05 10.61
N ALA A 46 -15.93 -0.79 10.91
CA ALA A 46 -14.70 -0.41 11.61
C ALA A 46 -13.41 -0.91 10.93
N GLY A 47 -13.41 -1.04 9.61
CA GLY A 47 -12.24 -1.42 8.82
C GLY A 47 -11.11 -0.39 8.89
N TYR A 48 -9.94 -0.75 8.34
CA TYR A 48 -8.76 0.10 8.32
C TYR A 48 -8.30 0.40 6.89
N CYS A 49 -8.36 1.68 6.50
CA CYS A 49 -7.84 2.18 5.24
C CYS A 49 -6.31 2.15 5.26
N ASN A 50 -5.71 1.21 4.54
CA ASN A 50 -4.26 1.06 4.52
C ASN A 50 -3.63 1.78 3.31
N ASP A 51 -3.86 1.29 2.12
CA ASP A 51 -3.32 1.87 0.88
C ASP A 51 -4.43 1.99 -0.17
N LEU A 52 -4.17 2.75 -1.22
CA LEU A 52 -5.15 3.01 -2.26
C LEU A 52 -4.52 3.04 -3.66
N ALA A 53 -5.31 2.60 -4.64
CA ALA A 53 -4.97 2.71 -6.06
C ALA A 53 -6.16 3.26 -6.85
N GLN A 54 -5.90 3.96 -7.94
CA GLN A 54 -6.92 4.52 -8.81
C GLN A 54 -6.88 3.86 -10.20
N ASP A 55 -8.06 3.51 -10.72
CA ASP A 55 -8.17 3.06 -12.10
C ASP A 55 -8.34 4.23 -13.09
N ALA A 56 -8.27 3.92 -14.39
CA ALA A 56 -8.41 4.93 -15.46
C ALA A 56 -9.80 5.61 -15.50
N ARG A 57 -10.81 5.05 -14.83
CA ARG A 57 -12.17 5.61 -14.72
C ARG A 57 -12.32 6.53 -13.52
N GLY A 58 -11.31 6.62 -12.68
CA GLY A 58 -11.30 7.40 -11.44
C GLY A 58 -11.85 6.68 -10.23
N ASN A 59 -12.19 5.38 -10.32
CA ASN A 59 -12.52 4.61 -9.13
C ASN A 59 -11.30 4.45 -8.24
N ILE A 60 -11.50 4.60 -6.93
CA ILE A 60 -10.45 4.38 -5.92
C ILE A 60 -10.68 3.02 -5.28
N TYR A 61 -9.68 2.19 -5.29
CA TYR A 61 -9.66 0.88 -4.63
C TYR A 61 -8.82 0.99 -3.36
N VAL A 62 -9.33 0.44 -2.26
CA VAL A 62 -8.75 0.61 -0.92
C VAL A 62 -8.59 -0.75 -0.27
N THR A 63 -7.41 -1.04 0.24
CA THR A 63 -7.18 -2.23 1.06
C THR A 63 -7.67 -2.03 2.49
N ASP A 64 -8.40 -3.03 3.02
CA ASP A 64 -8.82 -3.10 4.41
C ASP A 64 -7.89 -4.04 5.18
N SER A 65 -7.09 -3.51 6.13
CA SER A 65 -6.17 -4.33 6.92
C SER A 65 -6.86 -5.13 8.03
N LEU A 66 -8.12 -4.89 8.34
CA LEU A 66 -8.86 -5.62 9.38
C LEU A 66 -9.81 -6.67 8.83
N HIS A 67 -10.15 -6.60 7.53
CA HIS A 67 -11.03 -7.54 6.88
C HIS A 67 -10.42 -8.04 5.55
N PRO A 68 -10.69 -9.27 5.13
CA PRO A 68 -10.12 -9.85 3.91
C PRO A 68 -10.83 -9.30 2.66
N ARG A 69 -10.77 -7.99 2.45
CA ARG A 69 -11.50 -7.32 1.38
C ARG A 69 -10.79 -6.10 0.82
N VAL A 70 -11.12 -5.80 -0.43
CA VAL A 70 -10.82 -4.53 -1.10
C VAL A 70 -12.13 -3.77 -1.27
N LEU A 71 -12.14 -2.52 -0.86
CA LEU A 71 -13.27 -1.60 -1.03
C LEU A 71 -13.08 -0.78 -2.30
N ARG A 72 -14.18 -0.21 -2.82
CA ARG A 72 -14.17 0.71 -3.95
C ARG A 72 -14.99 1.95 -3.65
N PHE A 73 -14.44 3.09 -3.97
CA PHE A 73 -15.14 4.36 -4.11
C PHE A 73 -15.31 4.68 -5.60
N THR A 74 -16.52 4.88 -6.05
CA THR A 74 -16.83 5.31 -7.41
C THR A 74 -17.08 6.82 -7.38
N PRO A 75 -16.57 7.61 -8.35
CA PRO A 75 -16.82 9.05 -8.40
C PRO A 75 -18.31 9.36 -8.29
N GLY A 76 -18.67 10.27 -7.37
CA GLY A 76 -20.05 10.64 -7.08
C GLY A 76 -20.78 9.73 -6.08
N ALA A 77 -20.18 8.64 -5.62
CA ALA A 77 -20.77 7.80 -4.58
C ALA A 77 -20.77 8.49 -3.21
N ALA A 78 -21.77 8.14 -2.39
CA ALA A 78 -21.87 8.64 -1.01
C ALA A 78 -20.98 7.87 -0.02
N ALA A 79 -20.54 6.65 -0.34
CA ALA A 79 -19.78 5.78 0.54
C ALA A 79 -18.87 4.80 -0.24
N LEU A 80 -17.96 4.19 0.48
CA LEU A 80 -17.20 3.01 0.03
C LEU A 80 -18.13 1.79 -0.04
N THR A 81 -17.90 0.93 -1.03
CA THR A 81 -18.57 -0.36 -1.16
C THR A 81 -17.57 -1.49 -1.23
N VAL A 82 -17.95 -2.68 -0.76
CA VAL A 82 -17.12 -3.87 -0.94
C VAL A 82 -17.03 -4.19 -2.43
N TRP A 83 -15.81 -4.18 -2.97
CA TRP A 83 -15.55 -4.55 -4.36
C TRP A 83 -15.20 -6.03 -4.51
N LYS A 84 -14.36 -6.52 -3.60
CA LYS A 84 -13.99 -7.94 -3.50
C LYS A 84 -13.82 -8.31 -2.04
N GLU A 85 -14.50 -9.33 -1.61
CA GLU A 85 -14.27 -10.03 -0.35
C GLU A 85 -14.02 -11.49 -0.67
N ASP A 86 -12.97 -12.07 -0.08
CA ASP A 86 -12.54 -13.43 -0.39
C ASP A 86 -11.64 -13.96 0.74
N PRO A 87 -11.85 -15.18 1.24
CA PRO A 87 -10.97 -15.79 2.24
C PRO A 87 -9.50 -15.83 1.83
N ALA A 88 -9.19 -15.90 0.53
CA ALA A 88 -7.83 -15.86 0.02
C ALA A 88 -7.12 -14.52 0.29
N LEU A 89 -7.87 -13.45 0.57
CA LEU A 89 -7.35 -12.13 0.96
C LEU A 89 -6.96 -12.08 2.43
N ALA A 90 -7.33 -13.08 3.24
CA ALA A 90 -6.86 -13.18 4.62
C ALA A 90 -5.41 -13.62 4.65
N GLY A 91 -4.54 -12.82 5.28
CA GLY A 91 -3.15 -13.17 5.50
C GLY A 91 -2.96 -14.35 6.45
N PRO A 92 -1.79 -14.98 6.45
CA PRO A 92 -1.44 -16.00 7.42
C PRO A 92 -1.16 -15.35 8.78
N GLY A 93 -1.61 -15.98 9.85
CA GLY A 93 -1.29 -15.58 11.23
C GLY A 93 -2.25 -14.56 11.83
N PRO A 94 -1.86 -13.93 12.95
CA PRO A 94 -2.74 -13.04 13.72
C PRO A 94 -3.00 -11.71 13.00
N TYR A 95 -2.10 -11.27 12.14
CA TYR A 95 -2.27 -10.08 11.30
C TYR A 95 -2.86 -10.52 9.96
N LYS A 96 -4.18 -10.54 9.86
CA LYS A 96 -4.91 -11.04 8.69
C LYS A 96 -5.25 -9.94 7.67
N GLY A 97 -4.38 -8.95 7.53
CA GLY A 97 -4.73 -7.77 6.78
C GLY A 97 -4.03 -7.61 5.44
N LEU A 98 -4.72 -6.96 4.53
CA LEU A 98 -4.14 -6.44 3.30
C LEU A 98 -3.29 -5.20 3.62
N ASN A 99 -2.24 -5.00 2.81
CA ASN A 99 -1.32 -3.87 2.91
C ASN A 99 -1.38 -3.04 1.61
N GLY A 100 -0.29 -2.95 0.87
CA GLY A 100 -0.19 -2.19 -0.37
C GLY A 100 -1.14 -2.67 -1.48
N ILE A 101 -1.50 -1.75 -2.38
CA ILE A 101 -2.32 -2.01 -3.55
C ILE A 101 -1.81 -1.25 -4.77
N ALA A 102 -1.81 -1.89 -5.94
CA ALA A 102 -1.55 -1.24 -7.22
C ALA A 102 -2.45 -1.81 -8.32
N ILE A 103 -2.73 -1.00 -9.33
CA ILE A 103 -3.47 -1.40 -10.54
C ILE A 103 -2.56 -1.16 -11.72
N ASP A 104 -2.29 -2.20 -12.50
CA ASP A 104 -1.52 -2.08 -13.73
C ASP A 104 -2.41 -1.76 -14.94
N SER A 105 -1.77 -1.40 -16.06
CA SER A 105 -2.48 -1.13 -17.31
C SER A 105 -3.11 -2.38 -17.94
N GLY A 106 -2.69 -3.58 -17.51
CA GLY A 106 -3.26 -4.88 -17.90
C GLY A 106 -4.55 -5.24 -17.15
N ARG A 107 -5.07 -4.31 -16.31
CA ARG A 107 -6.27 -4.50 -15.52
C ARG A 107 -6.13 -5.59 -14.45
N ASN A 108 -4.96 -5.68 -13.86
CA ASN A 108 -4.72 -6.50 -12.69
C ASN A 108 -4.62 -5.61 -11.46
N VAL A 109 -5.32 -5.97 -10.41
CA VAL A 109 -5.18 -5.37 -9.09
C VAL A 109 -4.28 -6.26 -8.26
N TYR A 110 -3.12 -5.73 -7.86
CA TYR A 110 -2.17 -6.44 -7.01
C TYR A 110 -2.31 -5.93 -5.59
N VAL A 111 -2.38 -6.85 -4.64
CA VAL A 111 -2.39 -6.54 -3.21
C VAL A 111 -1.33 -7.33 -2.49
N SER A 112 -0.73 -6.75 -1.45
CA SER A 112 0.18 -7.40 -0.53
C SER A 112 -0.49 -7.63 0.83
N LEU A 113 0.23 -8.35 1.71
CA LEU A 113 -0.25 -8.73 3.02
C LEU A 113 0.68 -8.16 4.10
N VAL A 114 0.10 -7.77 5.23
CA VAL A 114 0.85 -7.44 6.45
C VAL A 114 1.38 -8.75 7.03
N ALA A 115 2.59 -9.13 6.69
CA ALA A 115 3.18 -10.39 7.15
C ALA A 115 4.70 -10.38 7.06
N ALA A 116 5.36 -11.10 7.98
CA ALA A 116 6.80 -11.33 7.94
C ALA A 116 7.26 -12.09 6.69
N ALA A 117 6.40 -12.96 6.14
CA ALA A 117 6.57 -13.63 4.86
C ALA A 117 5.43 -13.21 3.93
N SER A 118 5.52 -11.99 3.42
CA SER A 118 4.51 -11.41 2.52
C SER A 118 4.53 -12.09 1.16
N TYR A 119 3.40 -12.05 0.50
CA TYR A 119 3.24 -12.45 -0.90
C TYR A 119 2.27 -11.51 -1.58
N LEU A 120 2.23 -11.55 -2.89
CA LEU A 120 1.25 -10.80 -3.67
C LEU A 120 0.08 -11.69 -4.06
N LEU A 121 -1.09 -11.08 -4.06
CA LEU A 121 -2.29 -11.61 -4.67
C LEU A 121 -2.66 -10.73 -5.86
N ARG A 122 -3.10 -11.34 -6.94
CA ARG A 122 -3.67 -10.66 -8.10
C ARG A 122 -5.18 -10.90 -8.13
N ILE A 123 -5.93 -9.83 -8.32
CA ILE A 123 -7.37 -9.86 -8.54
C ILE A 123 -7.61 -9.32 -9.95
N ASP A 124 -8.26 -10.11 -10.80
CA ASP A 124 -8.58 -9.68 -12.14
C ASP A 124 -9.66 -8.57 -12.11
N LEU A 125 -9.45 -7.48 -12.85
CA LEU A 125 -10.40 -6.37 -12.96
C LEU A 125 -11.14 -6.49 -14.30
N GLY A 126 -12.38 -6.92 -14.27
CA GLY A 126 -13.25 -7.08 -15.43
C GLY A 126 -13.45 -5.78 -16.21
N THR A 127 -13.77 -5.88 -17.50
CA THR A 127 -14.07 -4.69 -18.35
C THR A 127 -15.31 -3.94 -17.87
N ASP A 128 -16.19 -4.61 -17.17
CA ASP A 128 -17.38 -4.05 -16.50
C ASP A 128 -17.07 -3.44 -15.12
N GLY A 129 -15.81 -3.53 -14.65
CA GLY A 129 -15.36 -3.06 -13.34
C GLY A 129 -15.60 -4.05 -12.19
N ARG A 130 -16.09 -5.25 -12.46
CA ARG A 130 -16.26 -6.30 -11.44
C ARG A 130 -14.93 -6.97 -11.11
N ALA A 131 -14.84 -7.50 -9.89
CA ALA A 131 -13.72 -8.32 -9.47
C ALA A 131 -13.86 -9.74 -10.02
N GLY A 132 -12.78 -10.26 -10.56
CA GLY A 132 -12.65 -11.65 -10.95
C GLY A 132 -12.06 -12.54 -9.85
N GLY A 133 -11.32 -13.57 -10.27
CA GLY A 133 -10.62 -14.50 -9.39
C GLY A 133 -9.48 -13.85 -8.62
N VAL A 134 -9.14 -14.46 -7.47
CA VAL A 134 -7.94 -14.13 -6.70
C VAL A 134 -6.89 -15.18 -6.96
N THR A 135 -5.71 -14.77 -7.40
CA THR A 135 -4.58 -15.65 -7.70
C THR A 135 -3.39 -15.27 -6.84
N ARG A 136 -2.85 -16.23 -6.09
CA ARG A 136 -1.57 -16.06 -5.40
C ARG A 136 -0.44 -16.08 -6.42
N ILE A 137 0.50 -15.12 -6.29
CA ILE A 137 1.64 -15.04 -7.19
C ILE A 137 2.88 -15.53 -6.44
N GLU A 138 3.57 -16.49 -7.04
CA GLU A 138 4.78 -17.09 -6.49
C GLU A 138 5.99 -16.18 -6.71
N ALA A 139 6.73 -15.92 -5.64
CA ALA A 139 7.97 -15.18 -5.67
C ALA A 139 9.17 -16.14 -5.56
N PRO A 140 10.33 -15.81 -6.17
CA PRO A 140 11.54 -16.65 -6.11
C PRO A 140 12.23 -16.62 -4.72
N ARG A 141 11.78 -15.75 -3.82
CA ARG A 141 12.24 -15.62 -2.45
C ARG A 141 11.13 -15.13 -1.53
N VAL A 142 11.35 -15.25 -0.24
CA VAL A 142 10.48 -14.60 0.76
C VAL A 142 10.56 -13.08 0.57
N MET A 143 9.42 -12.43 0.57
CA MET A 143 9.30 -10.97 0.63
C MET A 143 8.94 -10.57 2.06
N LYS A 144 9.67 -9.63 2.63
CA LYS A 144 9.37 -9.08 3.95
C LYS A 144 8.33 -7.98 3.81
N ASN A 145 7.29 -8.04 4.60
CA ASN A 145 6.24 -7.04 4.72
C ASN A 145 6.20 -6.02 3.57
N VAL A 146 5.71 -6.45 2.41
CA VAL A 146 5.55 -5.53 1.26
C VAL A 146 4.51 -4.49 1.67
N ASP A 147 4.98 -3.33 2.14
CA ASP A 147 4.15 -2.30 2.75
C ASP A 147 3.36 -1.55 1.68
N ALA A 148 4.02 -1.06 0.66
CA ALA A 148 3.35 -0.46 -0.48
C ALA A 148 3.73 -1.12 -1.81
N ILE A 149 2.83 -1.00 -2.79
CA ILE A 149 3.04 -1.41 -4.18
C ILE A 149 2.74 -0.21 -5.07
N ARG A 150 3.56 0.01 -6.12
CA ARG A 150 3.24 1.00 -7.16
C ARG A 150 3.38 0.37 -8.53
N ALA A 151 2.40 0.59 -9.40
CA ALA A 151 2.52 0.21 -10.79
C ALA A 151 3.53 1.13 -11.50
N TRP A 152 4.36 0.56 -12.37
CA TRP A 152 5.36 1.30 -13.13
C TRP A 152 5.11 1.19 -14.65
N LYS A 153 5.23 0.00 -15.18
CA LYS A 153 4.98 -0.35 -16.59
C LYS A 153 4.02 -1.55 -16.65
N PRO A 154 3.48 -1.91 -17.82
CA PRO A 154 2.67 -3.11 -17.94
C PRO A 154 3.36 -4.34 -17.32
N GLY A 155 2.70 -5.00 -16.36
CA GLY A 155 3.23 -6.16 -15.64
C GLY A 155 4.43 -5.86 -14.74
N ARG A 156 4.81 -4.61 -14.51
CA ARG A 156 5.92 -4.22 -13.63
C ARG A 156 5.44 -3.40 -12.44
N LEU A 157 5.88 -3.80 -11.28
CA LEU A 157 5.54 -3.22 -9.99
C LEU A 157 6.82 -2.78 -9.27
N VAL A 158 6.71 -1.75 -8.45
CA VAL A 158 7.71 -1.38 -7.47
C VAL A 158 7.18 -1.73 -6.10
N LEU A 159 7.92 -2.54 -5.36
CA LEU A 159 7.58 -3.02 -4.02
C LEU A 159 8.46 -2.33 -2.98
N PHE A 160 7.85 -1.93 -1.87
CA PHE A 160 8.53 -1.37 -0.72
C PHE A 160 8.48 -2.43 0.40
N GLU A 161 9.61 -3.09 0.64
CA GLU A 161 9.72 -4.15 1.63
C GLU A 161 10.30 -3.58 2.94
N SER A 162 9.44 -3.39 3.94
CA SER A 162 9.83 -2.79 5.22
C SER A 162 10.52 -3.81 6.15
N ASN A 163 11.07 -3.32 7.27
CA ASN A 163 11.67 -4.14 8.32
C ASN A 163 10.70 -4.39 9.50
N ALA A 164 9.42 -4.06 9.36
CA ALA A 164 8.46 -4.04 10.47
C ALA A 164 8.34 -5.36 11.25
N PHE A 165 8.77 -6.48 10.66
CA PHE A 165 8.79 -7.80 11.31
C PHE A 165 10.22 -8.29 11.64
N GLY A 166 11.11 -7.37 11.93
CA GLY A 166 12.47 -7.64 12.37
C GLY A 166 13.47 -7.86 11.24
N ASP A 167 14.72 -8.05 11.65
CA ASP A 167 15.85 -8.24 10.75
C ASP A 167 15.76 -9.59 10.03
N GLY A 168 16.38 -9.64 8.89
CA GLY A 168 16.44 -10.85 8.10
C GLY A 168 17.03 -10.57 6.73
N PRO A 169 17.25 -11.60 5.91
CA PRO A 169 17.96 -11.42 4.65
C PRO A 169 17.23 -10.52 3.66
N TYR A 170 15.94 -10.30 3.84
CA TYR A 170 15.11 -9.49 2.96
C TYR A 170 14.24 -8.56 3.80
N GLY A 171 14.34 -7.31 3.60
CA GLY A 171 13.66 -6.23 4.28
C GLY A 171 14.51 -4.98 4.15
N GLY A 172 13.91 -3.81 4.40
CA GLY A 172 14.63 -2.56 4.19
C GLY A 172 15.08 -2.38 2.75
N GLN A 173 14.22 -2.64 1.76
CA GLN A 173 14.60 -2.55 0.35
C GLN A 173 13.45 -2.10 -0.55
N VAL A 174 13.84 -1.55 -1.70
CA VAL A 174 12.93 -1.29 -2.82
C VAL A 174 13.26 -2.29 -3.93
N THR A 175 12.23 -2.98 -4.42
CA THR A 175 12.36 -4.06 -5.40
C THR A 175 11.45 -3.82 -6.60
N VAL A 176 11.96 -4.00 -7.81
CA VAL A 176 11.12 -4.13 -9.00
C VAL A 176 10.67 -5.59 -9.11
N ALA A 177 9.38 -5.78 -9.28
CA ALA A 177 8.77 -7.08 -9.55
C ALA A 177 8.18 -7.09 -10.96
N ARG A 178 8.49 -8.13 -11.74
CA ARG A 178 7.85 -8.40 -13.02
C ARG A 178 6.92 -9.59 -12.86
N ALA A 179 5.64 -9.36 -13.07
CA ALA A 179 4.62 -10.40 -13.03
C ALA A 179 4.51 -11.08 -14.41
N ASP A 180 4.56 -12.42 -14.40
CA ASP A 180 4.35 -13.28 -15.55
C ASP A 180 3.42 -14.44 -15.14
N GLY A 181 2.16 -14.36 -15.52
CA GLY A 181 1.14 -15.28 -15.04
C GLY A 181 1.00 -15.24 -13.52
N ALA A 182 1.27 -16.37 -12.87
CA ALA A 182 1.28 -16.54 -11.41
C ALA A 182 2.69 -16.52 -10.80
N LYS A 183 3.68 -15.96 -11.49
CA LYS A 183 5.06 -15.91 -11.01
C LYS A 183 5.61 -14.49 -11.03
N LEU A 184 6.56 -14.21 -10.13
CA LEU A 184 7.33 -12.95 -10.10
C LEU A 184 8.80 -13.23 -10.45
N ALA A 185 9.37 -12.35 -11.25
CA ALA A 185 10.82 -12.11 -11.24
C ALA A 185 11.07 -10.85 -10.40
N LEU A 186 12.10 -10.90 -9.54
CA LEU A 186 12.42 -9.82 -8.59
C LEU A 186 13.80 -9.28 -8.86
N GLN A 187 13.95 -7.96 -8.86
CA GLN A 187 15.23 -7.25 -8.96
C GLN A 187 15.29 -6.15 -7.89
N THR A 188 16.23 -6.28 -6.95
CA THR A 188 16.45 -5.25 -5.93
C THR A 188 17.04 -3.99 -6.57
N VAL A 189 16.42 -2.84 -6.28
CA VAL A 189 16.87 -1.51 -6.73
C VAL A 189 17.82 -0.90 -5.69
N VAL A 190 17.47 -1.01 -4.43
CA VAL A 190 18.27 -0.55 -3.28
C VAL A 190 17.89 -1.36 -2.05
N ALA A 191 18.87 -1.64 -1.21
CA ALA A 191 18.72 -2.35 0.06
C ALA A 191 19.44 -1.60 1.18
N GLY A 192 19.30 -2.09 2.43
CA GLY A 192 19.91 -1.47 3.61
C GLY A 192 19.17 -0.22 4.08
N LEU A 193 17.88 -0.11 3.75
CA LEU A 193 17.01 1.00 4.15
C LEU A 193 16.37 0.72 5.52
N ASN A 194 16.02 1.78 6.23
CA ASN A 194 15.32 1.72 7.51
C ASN A 194 13.81 1.91 7.30
N ASP A 195 13.10 0.80 7.11
CA ASP A 195 11.65 0.73 6.89
C ASP A 195 11.15 1.59 5.70
N PRO A 196 11.49 1.25 4.46
CA PRO A 196 10.86 1.88 3.31
C PRO A 196 9.40 1.42 3.23
N SER A 197 8.48 2.24 3.71
CA SER A 197 7.06 1.86 3.80
C SER A 197 6.25 2.32 2.60
N SER A 198 6.65 3.40 1.94
CA SER A 198 5.88 3.93 0.82
C SER A 198 6.73 4.78 -0.10
N GLY A 199 6.20 5.01 -1.30
CA GLY A 199 6.82 5.85 -2.30
C GLY A 199 5.93 6.08 -3.52
N ALA A 200 6.50 6.75 -4.50
CA ALA A 200 5.88 7.03 -5.78
C ALA A 200 6.82 6.72 -6.92
N VAL A 201 6.27 6.41 -8.08
CA VAL A 201 7.02 6.23 -9.33
C VAL A 201 6.69 7.38 -10.26
N LEU A 202 7.73 8.03 -10.79
CA LEU A 202 7.60 9.09 -11.78
C LEU A 202 8.60 8.85 -12.91
N GLY A 203 8.10 8.53 -14.09
CA GLY A 203 8.93 8.08 -15.19
C GLY A 203 9.70 6.81 -14.81
N ASP A 204 10.99 6.81 -15.04
CA ASP A 204 11.89 5.70 -14.68
C ASP A 204 12.65 5.96 -13.36
N ARG A 205 12.00 6.62 -12.40
CA ARG A 205 12.54 6.84 -11.06
C ARG A 205 11.50 6.48 -10.00
N VAL A 206 11.97 5.85 -8.92
CA VAL A 206 11.22 5.68 -7.69
C VAL A 206 11.67 6.75 -6.68
N TYR A 207 10.70 7.35 -6.00
CA TYR A 207 10.88 8.25 -4.86
C TYR A 207 10.29 7.57 -3.63
N PHE A 208 11.00 7.57 -2.51
CA PHE A 208 10.57 6.86 -1.31
C PHE A 208 11.08 7.55 -0.03
N ILE A 209 10.48 7.17 1.08
CA ILE A 209 10.87 7.58 2.43
C ILE A 209 11.29 6.36 3.24
N GLU A 210 12.11 6.59 4.26
CA GLU A 210 12.38 5.62 5.31
C GLU A 210 11.54 5.98 6.54
N SER A 211 10.58 5.13 6.90
CA SER A 211 9.58 5.43 7.95
C SER A 211 10.12 5.31 9.37
N LYS A 212 11.25 4.62 9.55
CA LYS A 212 11.94 4.48 10.86
C LYS A 212 11.01 3.97 11.97
N TYR A 213 10.13 3.02 11.65
CA TYR A 213 9.16 2.44 12.60
C TYR A 213 9.76 1.97 13.93
N PRO A 214 11.01 1.47 14.04
CA PRO A 214 11.60 1.13 15.31
C PRO A 214 11.58 2.27 16.33
N LEU A 215 11.64 3.54 15.90
CA LEU A 215 11.52 4.68 16.79
C LEU A 215 10.14 4.79 17.45
N LEU A 216 9.08 4.33 16.77
CA LEU A 216 7.72 4.30 17.33
C LEU A 216 7.54 3.12 18.29
N THR A 217 8.06 1.94 17.96
CA THR A 217 7.96 0.75 18.80
C THR A 217 8.78 0.90 20.08
N GLN A 218 9.98 1.48 20.01
CA GLN A 218 10.78 1.81 21.18
C GLN A 218 10.06 2.74 22.14
N ARG A 219 9.29 3.72 21.62
CA ARG A 219 8.48 4.61 22.46
C ARG A 219 7.33 3.91 23.16
N LYS A 220 6.74 2.88 22.55
CA LYS A 220 5.64 2.12 23.15
C LYS A 220 6.08 1.34 24.39
N ASP A 221 7.33 0.87 24.38
CA ASP A 221 7.90 0.03 25.45
C ASP A 221 8.70 0.83 26.48
N SER A 222 8.86 2.14 26.29
CA SER A 222 9.55 3.04 27.22
C SER A 222 8.96 4.44 27.18
N ASP A 223 8.96 5.14 28.33
CA ASP A 223 8.64 6.57 28.41
C ASP A 223 9.70 7.46 27.74
N ALA A 224 10.69 6.86 27.08
CA ALA A 224 11.72 7.59 26.36
C ALA A 224 11.09 8.42 25.24
N ALA A 225 11.34 9.70 25.24
CA ALA A 225 10.88 10.58 24.19
C ALA A 225 11.50 10.16 22.86
N VAL A 226 10.69 10.03 21.80
CA VAL A 226 11.22 9.99 20.45
C VAL A 226 12.03 11.26 20.23
N PRO A 227 13.28 11.18 19.72
CA PRO A 227 14.08 12.35 19.48
C PRO A 227 13.31 13.37 18.64
N LEU A 228 13.23 14.61 19.11
CA LEU A 228 12.69 15.70 18.31
C LEU A 228 13.61 15.96 17.12
N GLY A 229 13.04 16.22 15.96
CA GLY A 229 13.82 16.59 14.78
C GLY A 229 14.46 15.41 14.04
N VAL A 230 13.91 14.19 14.16
CA VAL A 230 14.32 13.07 13.28
C VAL A 230 14.05 13.46 11.83
N PRO A 231 15.07 13.56 10.97
CA PRO A 231 14.86 13.93 9.59
C PRO A 231 14.18 12.80 8.79
N PHE A 232 13.26 13.18 7.93
CA PHE A 232 12.63 12.31 6.96
C PHE A 232 12.93 12.85 5.56
N ASP A 233 13.86 12.21 4.88
CA ASP A 233 14.27 12.63 3.55
C ASP A 233 13.50 11.86 2.48
N ILE A 234 13.15 12.55 1.39
CA ILE A 234 12.69 11.89 0.18
C ILE A 234 13.91 11.46 -0.62
N GLN A 235 14.13 10.17 -0.69
CA GLN A 235 15.18 9.58 -1.50
C GLN A 235 14.68 9.23 -2.90
N SER A 236 15.58 9.06 -3.86
CA SER A 236 15.22 8.55 -5.17
C SER A 236 16.28 7.63 -5.77
N ARG A 237 15.84 6.69 -6.60
CA ARG A 237 16.69 5.80 -7.39
C ARG A 237 16.15 5.67 -8.81
N ALA A 238 17.05 5.50 -9.78
CA ALA A 238 16.64 5.08 -11.12
C ALA A 238 16.12 3.65 -11.06
N LEU A 239 15.06 3.37 -11.78
CA LEU A 239 14.57 2.03 -11.98
C LEU A 239 15.37 1.35 -13.09
N PRO A 240 15.55 0.02 -13.05
CA PRO A 240 16.37 -0.68 -14.03
C PRO A 240 15.79 -0.53 -15.45
N PRO A 241 16.62 -0.44 -16.48
CA PRO A 241 16.15 -0.47 -17.85
C PRO A 241 15.43 -1.80 -18.14
N ASP A 242 14.72 -1.83 -19.28
CA ASP A 242 14.02 -3.03 -19.76
C ASP A 242 14.98 -4.15 -20.15
#